data_a160662e9dc752c15498f011d86c975d
#
_entry.id   a160662e9dc752c15498f011d86c975d
#
_cell.length_a   1.000
_cell.length_b   1.000
_cell.length_c   1.000
_cell.angle_alpha   90.00
_cell.angle_beta   90.00
_cell.angle_gamma   90.00
#
_symmetry.space_group_name_H-M   'P 1'
#
loop_
_entity.id
_entity.type
_entity.pdbx_description
1 polymer ?
#
loop_
_entity_poly.entity_id
_entity_poly.type
_entity_poly.pdbx_seq_one_letter_code
_entity_poly.pdbx_strand_id
1 'polypeptide(L)'
;RYVFAKNLFEVGHLQPLEWAIYRDWHEFLLRHLGPHTTLHGFLYLRATPQTCLERLRRRARSEEGGIQLGYLQQLHAQHEQWLVDKTTEVHFVDVKQAPVLVLDVDKDFEHDVAVQGVLMEQVG
;
A
#
# COMPACT_ATOMS: atom_id res chain seq x y z
N ARG A 1 1.26 4.78 -6.99
CA ARG A 1 1.76 6.14 -6.86
C ARG A 1 2.25 6.44 -5.46
N TYR A 2 1.42 6.32 -4.43
CA TYR A 2 1.69 6.82 -3.08
C TYR A 2 2.62 5.96 -2.23
N VAL A 3 2.91 4.74 -2.62
CA VAL A 3 3.79 3.82 -1.91
C VAL A 3 5.03 3.52 -2.75
N PHE A 4 4.90 2.71 -3.80
CA PHE A 4 6.07 2.22 -4.55
C PHE A 4 6.78 3.34 -5.33
N ALA A 5 6.07 4.05 -6.18
CA ALA A 5 6.67 5.11 -6.99
C ALA A 5 7.18 6.28 -6.12
N LYS A 6 6.42 6.68 -5.10
CA LYS A 6 6.85 7.69 -4.14
C LYS A 6 8.13 7.28 -3.41
N ASN A 7 8.21 6.02 -2.98
CA ASN A 7 9.42 5.51 -2.33
C ASN A 7 10.63 5.52 -3.26
N LEU A 8 10.46 5.10 -4.51
CA LEU A 8 11.55 5.16 -5.50
C LEU A 8 12.07 6.58 -5.71
N PHE A 9 11.18 7.56 -5.72
CA PHE A 9 11.57 8.97 -5.80
C PHE A 9 12.34 9.42 -4.55
N GLU A 10 11.84 9.12 -3.36
CA GLU A 10 12.44 9.56 -2.10
C GLU A 10 13.83 8.94 -1.85
N VAL A 11 14.05 7.69 -2.26
CA VAL A 11 15.36 7.05 -2.14
C VAL A 11 16.31 7.35 -3.31
N GLY A 12 15.89 8.19 -4.27
CA GLY A 12 16.75 8.66 -5.35
C GLY A 12 16.83 7.74 -6.57
N HIS A 13 15.98 6.73 -6.69
CA HIS A 13 15.92 5.85 -7.87
C HIS A 13 15.11 6.44 -9.02
N LEU A 14 14.23 7.39 -8.75
CA LEU A 14 13.54 8.22 -9.74
C LEU A 14 14.07 9.64 -9.67
N GLN A 15 14.50 10.18 -10.81
CA GLN A 15 14.90 11.56 -10.91
C GLN A 15 13.67 12.50 -10.83
N PRO A 16 13.84 13.80 -10.43
CA PRO A 16 12.72 14.71 -10.33
C PRO A 16 11.89 14.84 -11.61
N LEU A 17 12.54 14.83 -12.79
CA LEU A 17 11.85 14.88 -14.07
C LEU A 17 11.04 13.61 -14.32
N GLU A 18 11.61 12.45 -14.04
CA GLU A 18 10.92 11.16 -14.18
C GLU A 18 9.69 11.07 -13.26
N TRP A 19 9.81 11.56 -12.04
CA TRP A 19 8.71 11.64 -11.08
C TRP A 19 7.60 12.58 -11.57
N ALA A 20 7.96 13.75 -12.13
CA ALA A 20 7.01 14.68 -12.72
C ALA A 20 6.25 14.06 -13.90
N ILE A 21 6.97 13.38 -14.80
CA ILE A 21 6.36 12.66 -15.95
C ILE A 21 5.43 11.57 -15.46
N TYR A 22 5.85 10.78 -14.47
CA TYR A 22 5.03 9.72 -13.88
C TYR A 22 3.71 10.29 -13.34
N ARG A 23 3.75 11.39 -12.60
CA ARG A 23 2.55 12.04 -12.05
C ARG A 23 1.62 12.55 -13.14
N ASP A 24 2.16 13.16 -14.18
CA ASP A 24 1.37 13.67 -15.31
C ASP A 24 0.65 12.54 -16.04
N TRP A 25 1.33 11.44 -16.32
CA TRP A 25 0.73 10.26 -16.95
C TRP A 25 -0.36 9.63 -16.06
N HIS A 26 -0.10 9.51 -14.77
CA HIS A 26 -1.06 8.97 -13.81
C HIS A 26 -2.35 9.81 -13.78
N GLU A 27 -2.21 11.13 -13.70
CA GLU A 27 -3.35 12.04 -13.69
C GLU A 27 -4.11 12.03 -15.03
N PHE A 28 -3.39 11.95 -16.14
CA PHE A 28 -3.97 11.81 -17.46
C PHE A 28 -4.83 10.55 -17.57
N LEU A 29 -4.29 9.40 -17.18
CA LEU A 29 -5.03 8.14 -17.22
C LEU A 29 -6.28 8.18 -16.33
N LEU A 30 -6.20 8.74 -15.14
CA LEU A 30 -7.34 8.85 -14.23
C LEU A 30 -8.40 9.81 -14.74
N ARG A 31 -8.05 10.89 -15.41
CA ARG A 31 -9.02 11.80 -16.03
C ARG A 31 -9.83 11.11 -17.11
N HIS A 32 -9.21 10.21 -17.88
CA HIS A 32 -9.88 9.48 -18.96
C HIS A 32 -10.65 8.26 -18.47
N LEU A 33 -10.16 7.57 -17.45
CA LEU A 33 -10.75 6.34 -16.91
C LEU A 33 -11.57 6.56 -15.64
N GLY A 34 -11.35 7.68 -14.95
CA GLY A 34 -11.95 7.99 -13.65
C GLY A 34 -13.47 7.97 -13.60
N PRO A 35 -14.20 8.45 -14.65
CA PRO A 35 -15.67 8.38 -14.65
C PRO A 35 -16.22 6.95 -14.56
N HIS A 36 -15.43 5.95 -14.92
CA HIS A 36 -15.79 4.54 -14.89
C HIS A 36 -15.24 3.81 -13.66
N THR A 37 -14.47 4.50 -12.80
CA THR A 37 -13.83 3.92 -11.62
C THR A 37 -14.09 4.80 -10.40
N THR A 38 -15.02 4.37 -9.55
CA THR A 38 -15.31 5.09 -8.30
C THR A 38 -14.68 4.37 -7.14
N LEU A 39 -13.84 5.10 -6.37
CA LEU A 39 -13.25 4.58 -5.15
C LEU A 39 -14.17 4.88 -3.97
N HIS A 40 -14.67 3.83 -3.31
CA HIS A 40 -15.58 3.97 -2.17
C HIS A 40 -14.86 3.96 -0.83
N GLY A 41 -13.68 3.35 -0.77
CA GLY A 41 -12.89 3.26 0.45
C GLY A 41 -11.67 2.40 0.28
N PHE A 42 -10.88 2.30 1.36
CA PHE A 42 -9.70 1.45 1.42
C PHE A 42 -9.86 0.40 2.50
N LEU A 43 -9.43 -0.80 2.20
CA LEU A 43 -9.21 -1.87 3.17
C LEU A 43 -7.71 -2.06 3.32
N TYR A 44 -7.15 -1.56 4.42
CA TYR A 44 -5.72 -1.65 4.67
C TYR A 44 -5.41 -2.87 5.55
N LEU A 45 -4.84 -3.90 4.94
CA LEU A 45 -4.36 -5.09 5.64
C LEU A 45 -2.96 -4.79 6.18
N ARG A 46 -2.88 -4.41 7.45
CA ARG A 46 -1.64 -3.96 8.08
C ARG A 46 -0.94 -5.13 8.76
N ALA A 47 0.32 -5.35 8.38
CA ALA A 47 1.23 -6.29 9.03
C ALA A 47 2.56 -5.61 9.31
N THR A 48 3.28 -6.03 10.37
CA THR A 48 4.61 -5.51 10.63
C THR A 48 5.59 -5.90 9.53
N PRO A 49 6.63 -5.09 9.28
CA PRO A 49 7.65 -5.45 8.27
C PRO A 49 8.29 -6.81 8.52
N GLN A 50 8.48 -7.19 9.78
CA GLN A 50 9.02 -8.50 10.16
C GLN A 50 8.10 -9.64 9.70
N THR A 51 6.80 -9.52 9.97
CA THR A 51 5.78 -10.49 9.52
C THR A 51 5.74 -10.58 8.00
N CYS A 52 5.82 -9.43 7.32
CA CYS A 52 5.87 -9.39 5.86
C CYS A 52 7.10 -10.13 5.32
N LEU A 53 8.26 -9.96 5.95
CA LEU A 53 9.50 -10.66 5.56
C LEU A 53 9.39 -12.16 5.76
N GLU A 54 8.83 -12.60 6.88
CA GLU A 54 8.60 -14.02 7.15
C GLU A 54 7.66 -14.66 6.12
N ARG A 55 6.57 -13.97 5.79
CA ARG A 55 5.61 -14.42 4.77
C ARG A 55 6.23 -14.48 3.38
N LEU A 56 7.06 -13.49 3.04
CA LEU A 56 7.79 -13.43 1.79
C LEU A 56 8.75 -14.62 1.67
N ARG A 57 9.52 -14.91 2.72
CA ARG A 57 10.45 -16.05 2.76
C ARG A 57 9.70 -17.39 2.68
N ARG A 58 8.58 -17.51 3.35
CA ARG A 58 7.73 -18.71 3.31
C ARG A 58 7.16 -18.95 1.90
N ARG A 59 6.79 -17.88 1.20
CA ARG A 59 6.33 -17.96 -0.19
C ARG A 59 7.44 -18.36 -1.17
N ALA A 60 8.69 -18.02 -0.88
CA ALA A 60 9.91 -18.44 -1.57
C ALA A 60 9.91 -18.24 -3.10
N ARG A 61 9.41 -17.10 -3.57
CA ARG A 61 9.51 -16.73 -4.97
C ARG A 61 10.94 -16.28 -5.28
N SER A 62 11.53 -16.82 -6.38
CA SER A 62 12.90 -16.51 -6.75
C SER A 62 13.14 -15.02 -7.04
N GLU A 63 12.15 -14.35 -7.62
CA GLU A 63 12.20 -12.91 -7.94
C GLU A 63 12.29 -12.03 -6.69
N GLU A 64 11.87 -12.54 -5.53
CA GLU A 64 11.83 -11.82 -4.27
C GLU A 64 13.03 -12.10 -3.37
N GLY A 65 13.97 -12.93 -3.80
CA GLY A 65 15.09 -13.37 -2.96
C GLY A 65 16.03 -12.27 -2.46
N GLY A 66 16.06 -11.12 -3.15
CA GLY A 66 16.87 -9.96 -2.76
C GLY A 66 16.15 -8.95 -1.86
N ILE A 67 14.88 -9.14 -1.55
CA ILE A 67 14.12 -8.20 -0.73
C ILE A 67 14.53 -8.30 0.73
N GLN A 68 14.92 -7.16 1.32
CA GLN A 68 15.40 -7.06 2.69
C GLN A 68 14.41 -6.31 3.58
N LEU A 69 14.57 -6.48 4.90
CA LEU A 69 13.72 -5.84 5.92
C LEU A 69 13.66 -4.31 5.76
N GLY A 70 14.79 -3.66 5.48
CA GLY A 70 14.84 -2.21 5.32
C GLY A 70 13.91 -1.67 4.24
N TYR A 71 13.83 -2.38 3.12
CA TYR A 71 12.90 -2.03 2.05
C TYR A 71 11.43 -2.19 2.48
N LEU A 72 11.12 -3.27 3.18
CA LEU A 72 9.76 -3.50 3.71
C LEU A 72 9.38 -2.46 4.76
N GLN A 73 10.33 -2.01 5.57
CA GLN A 73 10.12 -0.91 6.52
C GLN A 73 9.81 0.40 5.79
N GLN A 74 10.48 0.70 4.69
CA GLN A 74 10.18 1.87 3.86
C GLN A 74 8.76 1.82 3.29
N LEU A 75 8.37 0.68 2.72
CA LEU A 75 7.02 0.51 2.18
C LEU A 75 5.95 0.60 3.27
N HIS A 76 6.22 0.03 4.44
CA HIS A 76 5.33 0.14 5.60
C HIS A 76 5.12 1.60 6.00
N ALA A 77 6.20 2.38 6.12
CA ALA A 77 6.12 3.80 6.43
C ALA A 77 5.30 4.58 5.40
N GLN A 78 5.44 4.28 4.11
CA GLN A 78 4.66 4.91 3.04
C GLN A 78 3.16 4.61 3.17
N HIS A 79 2.80 3.37 3.52
CA HIS A 79 1.39 3.01 3.76
C HIS A 79 0.82 3.74 4.98
N GLU A 80 1.56 3.78 6.09
CA GLU A 80 1.13 4.46 7.31
C GLU A 80 0.94 5.96 7.10
N GLN A 81 1.86 6.62 6.41
CA GLN A 81 1.75 8.04 6.09
C GLN A 81 0.53 8.35 5.22
N TRP A 82 0.23 7.48 4.27
CA TRP A 82 -0.89 7.68 3.36
C TRP A 82 -2.24 7.38 4.00
N LEU A 83 -2.39 6.22 4.62
CA LEU A 83 -3.69 5.67 5.03
C LEU A 83 -4.04 5.92 6.49
N VAL A 84 -3.06 6.03 7.38
CA VAL A 84 -3.26 6.23 8.82
C VAL A 84 -3.06 7.69 9.20
N ASP A 85 -1.87 8.24 8.95
CA ASP A 85 -1.52 9.62 9.30
C ASP A 85 -2.16 10.63 8.34
N LYS A 86 -2.43 10.22 7.10
CA LYS A 86 -3.04 11.03 6.03
C LYS A 86 -2.24 12.30 5.72
N THR A 87 -0.91 12.20 5.81
CA THR A 87 0.03 13.30 5.54
C THR A 87 0.56 13.29 4.11
N THR A 88 0.35 12.20 3.36
CA THR A 88 0.77 12.09 1.97
C THR A 88 -0.11 12.98 1.08
N GLU A 89 0.53 13.79 0.23
CA GLU A 89 -0.17 14.56 -0.78
C GLU A 89 -0.83 13.64 -1.81
N VAL A 90 -2.13 13.79 -1.99
CA VAL A 90 -2.91 12.99 -2.93
C VAL A 90 -3.46 13.87 -4.06
N HIS A 91 -3.64 13.27 -5.24
CA HIS A 91 -3.99 13.99 -6.47
C HIS A 91 -5.49 14.29 -6.60
N PHE A 92 -6.37 13.58 -5.90
CA PHE A 92 -7.80 13.79 -5.91
C PHE A 92 -8.38 13.89 -4.50
N VAL A 93 -9.38 14.75 -4.33
CA VAL A 93 -10.14 14.90 -3.09
C VAL A 93 -10.81 13.59 -2.67
N ASP A 94 -11.33 12.81 -3.61
CA ASP A 94 -11.98 11.53 -3.35
C ASP A 94 -11.03 10.53 -2.67
N VAL A 95 -9.77 10.51 -3.07
CA VAL A 95 -8.75 9.66 -2.44
C VAL A 95 -8.47 10.13 -1.01
N LYS A 96 -8.41 11.44 -0.79
CA LYS A 96 -8.17 12.02 0.54
C LYS A 96 -9.34 11.76 1.51
N GLN A 97 -10.57 11.82 1.00
CA GLN A 97 -11.79 11.68 1.78
C GLN A 97 -12.27 10.24 1.91
N ALA A 98 -11.72 9.30 1.12
CA ALA A 98 -12.12 7.91 1.16
C ALA A 98 -11.90 7.31 2.56
N PRO A 99 -12.91 6.63 3.14
CA PRO A 99 -12.74 5.99 4.44
C PRO A 99 -11.72 4.86 4.36
N VAL A 100 -10.98 4.65 5.43
CA VAL A 100 -9.96 3.60 5.55
C VAL A 100 -10.32 2.67 6.70
N LEU A 101 -10.53 1.39 6.41
CA LEU A 101 -10.63 0.35 7.43
C LEU A 101 -9.27 -0.32 7.57
N VAL A 102 -8.67 -0.19 8.75
CA VAL A 102 -7.38 -0.81 9.07
C VAL A 102 -7.63 -2.15 9.75
N LEU A 103 -7.15 -3.23 9.15
CA LEU A 103 -7.20 -4.57 9.73
C LEU A 103 -5.79 -5.02 10.08
N ASP A 104 -5.55 -5.34 11.35
CA ASP A 104 -4.29 -5.94 11.77
C ASP A 104 -4.27 -7.42 11.37
N VAL A 105 -3.32 -7.78 10.50
CA VAL A 105 -3.19 -9.14 9.97
C VAL A 105 -1.83 -9.77 10.30
N ASP A 106 -1.21 -9.36 11.41
CA ASP A 106 0.03 -9.97 11.90
C ASP A 106 -0.15 -11.44 12.27
N LYS A 107 -1.30 -11.80 12.83
CA LYS A 107 -1.62 -13.18 13.16
C LYS A 107 -1.86 -13.98 11.88
N ASP A 108 -1.55 -15.28 11.93
CA ASP A 108 -1.80 -16.18 10.82
C ASP A 108 -3.32 -16.32 10.58
N PHE A 109 -3.80 -15.73 9.48
CA PHE A 109 -5.19 -15.84 9.06
C PHE A 109 -5.40 -16.91 7.97
N GLU A 110 -4.33 -17.42 7.38
CA GLU A 110 -4.42 -18.44 6.33
C GLU A 110 -4.86 -19.79 6.90
N HIS A 111 -4.37 -20.15 8.10
CA HIS A 111 -4.62 -21.44 8.73
C HIS A 111 -5.44 -21.35 10.01
N ASP A 112 -5.75 -20.18 10.52
CA ASP A 112 -6.47 -19.95 11.78
C ASP A 112 -7.90 -19.45 11.52
N VAL A 113 -8.88 -20.32 11.67
CA VAL A 113 -10.30 -20.03 11.43
C VAL A 113 -10.82 -18.97 12.42
N ALA A 114 -10.34 -18.95 13.66
CA ALA A 114 -10.77 -17.98 14.65
C ALA A 114 -10.32 -16.55 14.26
N VAL A 115 -9.09 -16.42 13.78
CA VAL A 115 -8.57 -15.14 13.26
C VAL A 115 -9.36 -14.70 12.02
N GLN A 116 -9.66 -15.61 11.12
CA GLN A 116 -10.52 -15.33 9.95
C GLN A 116 -11.88 -14.78 10.37
N GLY A 117 -12.50 -15.39 11.37
CA GLY A 117 -13.79 -14.96 11.88
C GLY A 117 -13.77 -13.53 12.40
N VAL A 118 -12.77 -13.18 13.20
CA VAL A 118 -12.59 -11.81 13.74
C VAL A 118 -12.41 -10.79 12.62
N LEU A 119 -11.58 -11.09 11.62
CA LEU A 119 -11.37 -10.21 10.48
C LEU A 119 -12.64 -10.01 9.66
N MET A 120 -13.40 -11.09 9.44
CA MET A 120 -14.65 -11.01 8.69
C MET A 120 -15.72 -10.19 9.42
N GLU A 121 -15.79 -10.27 10.73
CA GLU A 121 -16.68 -9.44 11.54
C GLU A 121 -16.36 -7.94 11.40
N GLN A 122 -15.08 -7.60 11.33
CA GLN A 122 -14.65 -6.20 11.16
C GLN A 122 -15.00 -5.64 9.78
N VAL A 123 -14.99 -6.48 8.75
CA VAL A 123 -15.33 -6.09 7.37
C VAL A 123 -16.85 -6.01 7.17
N GLY A 124 -17.55 -6.96 7.70
CA GLY A 124 -18.98 -7.10 7.53
C GLY A 124 -19.81 -6.27 8.42
#